data_a3582f157cc8242ce826245eb6d784ba
#
_entry.id   a3582f157cc8242ce826245eb6d784ba
#
_cell.length_a   1.000
_cell.length_b   1.000
_cell.length_c   1.000
_cell.angle_alpha   90.00
_cell.angle_beta   90.00
_cell.angle_gamma   90.00
#
_symmetry.space_group_name_H-M   'P 1'
#
loop_
_entity.id
_entity.type
_entity.pdbx_description
1 polymer ?
#
loop_
_entity_poly.entity_id
_entity_poly.type
_entity_poly.pdbx_seq_one_letter_code
_entity_poly.pdbx_strand_id
1 'polypeptide(L)'
;IITDDNDCVLEINSKNNVRDFYYKNLVNAGFFIVNPKTLEYFTELKKINLEHDFINNYVPQKCVFAYKSSEYIKDVGTVERFNLTSKDIQNNIVVHKNLKYKQKAIFLDRDGTINVYKGFINNHKDIELLPTVVDAIKKINDSGYLAIIISNQPVIARGEASKEDVDECFKKIETLLGEKGAYIDGVYYCPHHPHSGFIGEVKELKINCECRKPKIGLIEKAQKDFNLDLNSCYMIGDTSVDIETGKNAGIKTILVKTGKNEEKAVESDYVANNLLDAVNFVLGD
;
A
#
# COMPACT_ATOMS: atom_id res chain seq x y z
N ILE A 1 5.44 -8.69 10.55
CA ILE A 1 4.32 -8.77 11.50
C ILE A 1 3.05 -9.08 10.73
N ILE A 2 2.22 -10.00 11.23
CA ILE A 2 0.89 -10.31 10.70
C ILE A 2 -0.15 -9.74 11.66
N THR A 3 -1.13 -9.01 11.12
CA THR A 3 -2.23 -8.41 11.90
C THR A 3 -3.58 -8.80 11.31
N ASP A 4 -4.62 -8.77 12.13
CA ASP A 4 -6.00 -8.77 11.66
C ASP A 4 -6.46 -7.35 11.21
N ASP A 5 -7.74 -7.23 10.85
CA ASP A 5 -8.34 -5.96 10.39
C ASP A 5 -8.45 -4.90 11.51
N ASN A 6 -8.33 -5.28 12.77
CA ASN A 6 -8.32 -4.40 13.93
C ASN A 6 -6.91 -4.07 14.42
N ASP A 7 -5.89 -4.36 13.60
CA ASP A 7 -4.48 -4.18 13.92
C ASP A 7 -3.98 -5.02 15.11
N CYS A 8 -4.76 -6.02 15.57
CA CYS A 8 -4.30 -6.98 16.55
C CYS A 8 -3.21 -7.86 15.93
N VAL A 9 -2.08 -7.96 16.59
CA VAL A 9 -0.95 -8.78 16.13
C VAL A 9 -1.28 -10.26 16.32
N LEU A 10 -1.26 -11.00 15.22
CA LEU A 10 -1.49 -12.45 15.20
C LEU A 10 -0.19 -13.23 15.24
N GLU A 11 0.87 -12.69 14.61
CA GLU A 11 2.16 -13.35 14.52
C GLU A 11 3.29 -12.36 14.30
N ILE A 12 4.44 -12.63 14.94
CA ILE A 12 5.70 -11.93 14.71
C ILE A 12 6.69 -12.95 14.13
N ASN A 13 6.99 -12.80 12.85
CA ASN A 13 7.89 -13.69 12.14
C ASN A 13 9.33 -13.22 12.22
N SER A 14 10.26 -14.12 12.55
CA SER A 14 11.69 -13.84 12.48
C SER A 14 12.18 -13.85 11.03
N LYS A 15 13.35 -13.22 10.77
CA LYS A 15 13.98 -13.17 9.45
C LYS A 15 14.32 -14.54 8.87
N ASN A 16 14.39 -15.58 9.71
CA ASN A 16 14.83 -16.92 9.32
C ASN A 16 13.65 -17.86 8.96
N ASN A 17 12.40 -17.39 9.09
CA ASN A 17 11.25 -18.21 8.75
C ASN A 17 11.08 -18.25 7.23
N VAL A 18 11.12 -19.43 6.62
CA VAL A 18 10.64 -19.64 5.26
C VAL A 18 9.13 -19.48 5.29
N ARG A 19 8.61 -18.56 4.48
CA ARG A 19 7.18 -18.29 4.39
C ARG A 19 6.64 -18.94 3.13
N ASP A 20 5.58 -19.70 3.29
CA ASP A 20 4.83 -20.35 2.21
C ASP A 20 3.49 -19.64 1.91
N PHE A 21 3.33 -18.42 2.44
CA PHE A 21 2.14 -17.58 2.26
C PHE A 21 2.52 -16.13 1.89
N TYR A 22 1.59 -15.42 1.29
CA TYR A 22 1.74 -13.99 0.97
C TYR A 22 1.46 -13.12 2.20
N TYR A 23 2.15 -11.99 2.30
CA TYR A 23 2.11 -11.11 3.47
C TYR A 23 2.20 -9.65 3.10
N LYS A 24 1.66 -8.78 3.96
CA LYS A 24 1.88 -7.34 3.90
C LYS A 24 3.29 -7.01 4.39
N ASN A 25 3.92 -5.98 3.81
CA ASN A 25 5.28 -5.57 4.15
C ASN A 25 5.34 -4.80 5.49
N LEU A 26 4.70 -5.33 6.54
CA LEU A 26 4.74 -4.77 7.88
C LEU A 26 5.98 -5.24 8.64
N VAL A 27 6.84 -4.29 9.02
CA VAL A 27 8.06 -4.57 9.79
C VAL A 27 7.95 -3.99 11.21
N ASN A 28 8.62 -4.63 12.16
CA ASN A 28 8.75 -4.09 13.51
C ASN A 28 9.74 -2.92 13.50
N ALA A 29 9.27 -1.77 13.95
CA ALA A 29 10.05 -0.54 14.03
C ALA A 29 10.91 -0.43 15.31
N GLY A 30 10.80 -1.39 16.22
CA GLY A 30 11.51 -1.37 17.51
C GLY A 30 10.93 -0.39 18.53
N PHE A 31 9.79 0.21 18.28
CA PHE A 31 9.10 1.09 19.22
C PHE A 31 7.91 0.36 19.85
N PHE A 32 7.84 0.38 21.17
CA PHE A 32 6.78 -0.27 21.93
C PHE A 32 6.22 0.65 22.98
N ILE A 33 4.89 0.70 23.08
CA ILE A 33 4.16 1.30 24.20
C ILE A 33 3.62 0.15 25.03
N VAL A 34 4.07 0.05 26.27
CA VAL A 34 3.77 -1.08 27.16
C VAL A 34 2.99 -0.58 28.37
N ASN A 35 1.93 -1.29 28.73
CA ASN A 35 1.25 -1.03 30.01
C ASN A 35 2.20 -1.39 31.17
N PRO A 36 2.52 -0.46 32.07
CA PRO A 36 3.48 -0.72 33.16
C PRO A 36 3.14 -1.95 34.03
N LYS A 37 1.85 -2.27 34.20
CA LYS A 37 1.41 -3.47 34.95
C LYS A 37 1.90 -4.79 34.33
N THR A 38 2.13 -4.83 33.02
CA THR A 38 2.65 -6.04 32.37
C THR A 38 4.11 -6.28 32.66
N LEU A 39 4.85 -5.24 33.14
CA LEU A 39 6.25 -5.35 33.52
C LEU A 39 6.43 -6.04 34.89
N GLU A 40 5.38 -6.17 35.69
CA GLU A 40 5.36 -6.96 36.94
C GLU A 40 5.66 -8.45 36.69
N TYR A 41 5.54 -8.91 35.44
CA TYR A 41 5.98 -10.24 34.99
C TYR A 41 7.48 -10.48 35.23
N PHE A 42 8.30 -9.43 35.21
CA PHE A 42 9.74 -9.53 35.42
C PHE A 42 10.08 -9.47 36.91
N THR A 43 10.18 -10.60 37.54
CA THR A 43 10.52 -10.73 38.96
C THR A 43 12.04 -10.70 39.23
N GLU A 44 12.85 -10.87 38.18
CA GLU A 44 14.31 -10.92 38.28
C GLU A 44 14.98 -9.97 37.29
N LEU A 45 16.07 -9.34 37.73
CA LEU A 45 16.94 -8.52 36.87
C LEU A 45 17.81 -9.42 36.00
N LYS A 46 17.33 -9.76 34.81
CA LYS A 46 18.10 -10.52 33.82
C LYS A 46 18.02 -9.84 32.45
N LYS A 47 19.05 -10.09 31.63
CA LYS A 47 19.02 -9.64 30.22
C LYS A 47 17.95 -10.42 29.47
N ILE A 48 17.02 -9.72 28.84
CA ILE A 48 15.94 -10.30 28.02
C ILE A 48 15.94 -9.67 26.63
N ASN A 49 15.41 -10.40 25.68
CA ASN A 49 15.01 -9.85 24.38
C ASN A 49 13.53 -9.44 24.48
N LEU A 50 13.27 -8.13 24.39
CA LEU A 50 11.91 -7.58 24.58
C LEU A 50 10.89 -8.21 23.63
N GLU A 51 11.24 -8.42 22.37
CA GLU A 51 10.34 -9.02 21.39
C GLU A 51 10.12 -10.51 21.67
N HIS A 52 11.21 -11.27 21.83
CA HIS A 52 11.18 -12.73 21.94
C HIS A 52 10.67 -13.21 23.30
N ASP A 53 11.17 -12.61 24.38
CA ASP A 53 10.95 -13.12 25.73
C ASP A 53 9.74 -12.45 26.40
N PHE A 54 9.24 -11.35 25.84
CA PHE A 54 8.14 -10.61 26.42
C PHE A 54 6.96 -10.45 25.46
N ILE A 55 7.11 -9.70 24.35
CA ILE A 55 6.00 -9.37 23.45
C ILE A 55 5.34 -10.64 22.90
N ASN A 56 6.14 -11.63 22.46
CA ASN A 56 5.61 -12.87 21.90
C ASN A 56 4.73 -13.67 22.87
N ASN A 57 4.90 -13.50 24.18
CA ASN A 57 4.05 -14.14 25.19
C ASN A 57 2.64 -13.53 25.25
N TYR A 58 2.47 -12.30 24.79
CA TYR A 58 1.18 -11.58 24.78
C TYR A 58 0.44 -11.68 23.45
N VAL A 59 1.10 -12.06 22.37
CA VAL A 59 0.47 -12.23 21.06
C VAL A 59 -0.69 -13.25 21.09
N PRO A 60 -0.55 -14.45 21.69
CA PRO A 60 -1.66 -15.41 21.78
C PRO A 60 -2.83 -14.90 22.62
N GLN A 61 -2.59 -13.94 23.49
CA GLN A 61 -3.61 -13.33 24.35
C GLN A 61 -4.41 -12.21 23.64
N LYS A 62 -4.08 -11.92 22.36
CA LYS A 62 -4.74 -10.88 21.53
C LYS A 62 -4.75 -9.49 22.18
N CYS A 63 -3.70 -9.14 22.91
CA CYS A 63 -3.55 -7.84 23.57
C CYS A 63 -2.35 -7.04 23.08
N VAL A 64 -1.74 -7.47 21.96
CA VAL A 64 -0.70 -6.73 21.23
C VAL A 64 -1.31 -6.15 19.97
N PHE A 65 -1.18 -4.82 19.79
CA PHE A 65 -1.71 -4.11 18.64
C PHE A 65 -0.60 -3.39 17.89
N ALA A 66 -0.67 -3.40 16.56
CA ALA A 66 0.27 -2.70 15.71
C ALA A 66 -0.23 -1.27 15.44
N TYR A 67 0.61 -0.28 15.69
CA TYR A 67 0.43 1.07 15.15
C TYR A 67 1.16 1.15 13.82
N LYS A 68 0.40 1.19 12.73
CA LYS A 68 0.94 1.28 11.36
C LYS A 68 1.31 2.73 11.06
N SER A 69 2.52 2.96 10.59
CA SER A 69 3.00 4.28 10.19
C SER A 69 3.84 4.16 8.92
N SER A 70 3.69 5.13 8.04
CA SER A 70 4.56 5.33 6.86
C SER A 70 5.74 6.24 7.17
N GLU A 71 5.86 6.71 8.42
CA GLU A 71 6.94 7.60 8.79
C GLU A 71 8.31 6.93 8.64
N TYR A 72 9.31 7.74 8.35
CA TYR A 72 10.67 7.24 8.15
C TYR A 72 11.23 6.62 9.42
N ILE A 73 11.53 5.33 9.35
CA ILE A 73 12.21 4.58 10.41
C ILE A 73 13.34 3.78 9.77
N LYS A 74 14.56 3.93 10.28
CA LYS A 74 15.72 3.20 9.81
C LYS A 74 16.69 2.91 10.95
N ASP A 75 17.10 1.65 11.07
CA ASP A 75 18.16 1.26 11.98
C ASP A 75 19.51 1.71 11.44
N VAL A 76 20.35 2.34 12.28
CA VAL A 76 21.68 2.88 11.96
C VAL A 76 22.81 2.09 12.59
N GLY A 77 22.59 0.86 12.99
CA GLY A 77 23.53 0.00 13.70
C GLY A 77 24.78 -0.44 12.90
N THR A 78 24.90 -0.08 11.61
CA THR A 78 26.09 -0.34 10.77
C THR A 78 26.53 0.91 10.05
N VAL A 79 27.83 0.99 9.69
CA VAL A 79 28.40 2.14 8.94
C VAL A 79 27.66 2.35 7.61
N GLU A 80 27.31 1.28 6.92
CA GLU A 80 26.56 1.34 5.67
C GLU A 80 25.19 1.98 5.88
N ARG A 81 24.41 1.52 6.88
CA ARG A 81 23.09 2.07 7.21
C ARG A 81 23.18 3.51 7.68
N PHE A 82 24.21 3.85 8.46
CA PHE A 82 24.47 5.24 8.86
C PHE A 82 24.69 6.14 7.63
N ASN A 83 25.53 5.71 6.68
CA ASN A 83 25.80 6.47 5.46
C ASN A 83 24.53 6.63 4.59
N LEU A 84 23.71 5.58 4.46
CA LEU A 84 22.43 5.65 3.76
C LEU A 84 21.48 6.63 4.45
N THR A 85 21.34 6.54 5.77
CA THR A 85 20.48 7.45 6.54
C THR A 85 20.95 8.90 6.43
N SER A 86 22.28 9.13 6.43
CA SER A 86 22.84 10.47 6.23
C SER A 86 22.46 11.06 4.86
N LYS A 87 22.49 10.25 3.80
CA LYS A 87 22.00 10.66 2.47
C LYS A 87 20.50 10.94 2.46
N ASP A 88 19.71 10.10 3.12
CA ASP A 88 18.26 10.29 3.22
C ASP A 88 17.92 11.61 3.93
N ILE A 89 18.67 11.97 4.98
CA ILE A 89 18.54 13.28 5.67
C ILE A 89 18.91 14.43 4.72
N GLN A 90 20.05 14.33 4.02
CA GLN A 90 20.50 15.36 3.07
C GLN A 90 19.50 15.58 1.94
N ASN A 91 18.85 14.52 1.49
CA ASN A 91 17.81 14.54 0.45
C ASN A 91 16.40 14.89 0.97
N ASN A 92 16.27 15.28 2.25
CA ASN A 92 15.00 15.60 2.90
C ASN A 92 13.98 14.44 2.94
N ILE A 93 14.39 13.20 2.71
CA ILE A 93 13.47 12.03 2.73
C ILE A 93 12.80 11.90 4.11
N VAL A 94 13.56 12.14 5.19
CA VAL A 94 13.05 12.08 6.58
C VAL A 94 11.93 13.13 6.79
N VAL A 95 12.10 14.32 6.24
CA VAL A 95 11.09 15.39 6.34
C VAL A 95 9.86 15.04 5.49
N HIS A 96 10.07 14.55 4.27
CA HIS A 96 8.99 14.17 3.35
C HIS A 96 8.19 12.95 3.83
N LYS A 97 8.71 12.13 4.73
CA LYS A 97 8.02 10.97 5.33
C LYS A 97 7.67 11.19 6.80
N ASN A 98 7.42 12.42 7.22
CA ASN A 98 6.99 12.78 8.58
C ASN A 98 5.56 13.33 8.52
N LEU A 99 4.61 12.64 9.14
CA LEU A 99 3.18 12.97 9.12
C LEU A 99 2.83 14.34 9.73
N LYS A 100 3.77 14.97 10.45
CA LYS A 100 3.63 16.35 10.93
C LYS A 100 3.56 17.35 9.77
N TYR A 101 4.22 17.04 8.65
CA TYR A 101 4.26 17.88 7.45
C TYR A 101 3.35 17.29 6.37
N LYS A 102 2.97 18.13 5.40
CA LYS A 102 2.23 17.67 4.24
C LYS A 102 3.08 16.71 3.40
N GLN A 103 2.49 15.56 3.13
CA GLN A 103 3.10 14.50 2.31
C GLN A 103 2.67 14.63 0.86
N LYS A 104 3.43 14.04 -0.04
CA LYS A 104 3.09 13.92 -1.46
C LYS A 104 2.99 12.45 -1.85
N ALA A 105 2.06 12.11 -2.73
CA ALA A 105 1.79 10.74 -3.13
C ALA A 105 1.63 10.58 -4.63
N ILE A 106 1.97 9.40 -5.10
CA ILE A 106 1.58 8.89 -6.41
C ILE A 106 0.53 7.81 -6.16
N PHE A 107 -0.72 8.12 -6.55
CA PHE A 107 -1.80 7.17 -6.54
C PHE A 107 -1.71 6.28 -7.78
N LEU A 108 -1.82 4.99 -7.58
CA LEU A 108 -1.64 3.95 -8.60
C LEU A 108 -2.90 3.11 -8.71
N ASP A 109 -3.43 2.93 -9.91
CA ASP A 109 -4.37 1.82 -10.12
C ASP A 109 -3.63 0.48 -10.02
N ARG A 110 -4.37 -0.60 -9.84
CA ARG A 110 -3.83 -1.95 -9.71
C ARG A 110 -3.72 -2.65 -11.07
N ASP A 111 -4.86 -2.95 -11.65
CA ASP A 111 -4.98 -3.82 -12.83
C ASP A 111 -4.61 -3.06 -14.12
N GLY A 112 -3.59 -3.49 -14.83
CA GLY A 112 -3.08 -2.78 -16.00
C GLY A 112 -2.06 -1.69 -15.70
N THR A 113 -1.84 -1.36 -14.42
CA THR A 113 -0.84 -0.38 -13.97
C THR A 113 0.28 -1.02 -13.16
N ILE A 114 -0.07 -1.82 -12.15
CA ILE A 114 0.87 -2.58 -11.32
C ILE A 114 0.99 -4.02 -11.80
N ASN A 115 -0.14 -4.70 -12.00
CA ASN A 115 -0.17 -6.05 -12.53
C ASN A 115 -0.77 -6.11 -13.93
N VAL A 116 -0.45 -7.19 -14.65
CA VAL A 116 -1.00 -7.47 -15.96
C VAL A 116 -2.52 -7.47 -15.90
N TYR A 117 -3.15 -6.75 -16.84
CA TYR A 117 -4.59 -6.73 -16.97
C TYR A 117 -5.10 -8.09 -17.51
N LYS A 118 -5.90 -8.79 -16.71
CA LYS A 118 -6.52 -10.08 -17.05
C LYS A 118 -8.04 -10.03 -16.86
N GLY A 119 -8.65 -8.85 -16.95
CA GLY A 119 -10.04 -8.64 -16.59
C GLY A 119 -10.23 -8.52 -15.07
N PHE A 120 -11.32 -9.07 -14.56
CA PHE A 120 -11.57 -9.06 -13.11
C PHE A 120 -10.81 -10.20 -12.43
N ILE A 121 -9.70 -9.85 -11.79
CA ILE A 121 -8.89 -10.82 -11.04
C ILE A 121 -9.54 -11.08 -9.68
N ASN A 122 -9.90 -12.33 -9.46
CA ASN A 122 -10.54 -12.84 -8.25
C ASN A 122 -9.68 -13.87 -7.48
N ASN A 123 -8.51 -14.19 -8.00
CA ASN A 123 -7.59 -15.15 -7.40
C ASN A 123 -6.15 -14.61 -7.43
N HIS A 124 -5.45 -14.72 -6.32
CA HIS A 124 -4.06 -14.28 -6.23
C HIS A 124 -3.11 -14.98 -7.21
N LYS A 125 -3.44 -16.21 -7.68
CA LYS A 125 -2.63 -16.94 -8.66
C LYS A 125 -2.49 -16.18 -9.98
N ASP A 126 -3.50 -15.39 -10.35
CA ASP A 126 -3.54 -14.61 -11.58
C ASP A 126 -2.75 -13.29 -11.49
N ILE A 127 -2.32 -12.89 -10.30
CA ILE A 127 -1.48 -11.70 -10.10
C ILE A 127 -0.08 -11.96 -10.68
N GLU A 128 0.30 -11.10 -11.61
CA GLU A 128 1.60 -11.06 -12.28
C GLU A 128 2.01 -9.59 -12.43
N LEU A 129 3.14 -9.19 -11.83
CA LEU A 129 3.60 -7.80 -11.95
C LEU A 129 3.98 -7.47 -13.40
N LEU A 130 3.59 -6.28 -13.85
CA LEU A 130 4.06 -5.75 -15.13
C LEU A 130 5.58 -5.53 -15.10
N PRO A 131 6.26 -5.66 -16.25
CA PRO A 131 7.65 -5.27 -16.35
C PRO A 131 7.90 -3.84 -15.85
N THR A 132 9.06 -3.59 -15.27
CA THR A 132 9.49 -2.26 -14.76
C THR A 132 8.77 -1.74 -13.50
N VAL A 133 7.69 -2.39 -13.04
CA VAL A 133 6.93 -1.93 -11.86
C VAL A 133 7.80 -1.90 -10.60
N VAL A 134 8.64 -2.92 -10.40
CA VAL A 134 9.56 -2.96 -9.25
C VAL A 134 10.48 -1.74 -9.24
N ASP A 135 11.08 -1.41 -10.38
CA ASP A 135 12.01 -0.28 -10.50
C ASP A 135 11.28 1.07 -10.33
N ALA A 136 10.06 1.16 -10.87
CA ALA A 136 9.21 2.33 -10.70
C ALA A 136 8.87 2.56 -9.22
N ILE A 137 8.42 1.52 -8.51
CA ILE A 137 8.07 1.64 -7.08
C ILE A 137 9.32 1.96 -6.24
N LYS A 138 10.49 1.37 -6.52
CA LYS A 138 11.74 1.76 -5.86
C LYS A 138 12.05 3.24 -6.03
N LYS A 139 11.95 3.76 -7.26
CA LYS A 139 12.15 5.20 -7.51
C LYS A 139 11.18 6.06 -6.70
N ILE A 140 9.90 5.66 -6.59
CA ILE A 140 8.93 6.35 -5.74
C ILE A 140 9.38 6.30 -4.27
N ASN A 141 9.76 5.12 -3.78
CA ASN A 141 10.20 4.95 -2.38
C ASN A 141 11.42 5.82 -2.03
N ASP A 142 12.34 6.00 -2.98
CA ASP A 142 13.58 6.77 -2.83
C ASP A 142 13.38 8.29 -3.04
N SER A 143 12.24 8.72 -3.60
CA SER A 143 11.98 10.11 -3.98
C SER A 143 11.28 10.96 -2.91
N GLY A 144 10.81 10.33 -1.82
CA GLY A 144 9.98 10.98 -0.81
C GLY A 144 8.50 11.11 -1.19
N TYR A 145 8.06 10.58 -2.34
CA TYR A 145 6.65 10.31 -2.61
C TYR A 145 6.20 9.03 -1.90
N LEU A 146 4.93 8.98 -1.53
CA LEU A 146 4.28 7.76 -1.09
C LEU A 146 3.71 7.01 -2.29
N ALA A 147 3.89 5.69 -2.34
CA ALA A 147 3.26 4.81 -3.32
C ALA A 147 1.94 4.29 -2.75
N ILE A 148 0.80 4.75 -3.26
CA ILE A 148 -0.53 4.42 -2.73
C ILE A 148 -1.38 3.79 -3.82
N ILE A 149 -1.86 2.56 -3.59
CA ILE A 149 -2.80 1.89 -4.50
C ILE A 149 -4.22 2.36 -4.22
N ILE A 150 -4.95 2.75 -5.26
CA ILE A 150 -6.41 2.99 -5.22
C ILE A 150 -7.08 2.21 -6.34
N SER A 151 -7.97 1.26 -6.02
CA SER A 151 -8.52 0.33 -6.98
C SER A 151 -10.02 0.08 -6.80
N ASN A 152 -10.72 -0.17 -7.91
CA ASN A 152 -12.10 -0.67 -7.88
C ASN A 152 -12.09 -2.20 -7.94
N GLN A 153 -12.61 -2.86 -6.90
CA GLN A 153 -12.69 -4.31 -6.81
C GLN A 153 -14.15 -4.81 -6.73
N PRO A 154 -14.89 -4.66 -7.82
CA PRO A 154 -16.31 -5.00 -7.85
C PRO A 154 -16.60 -6.51 -7.75
N VAL A 155 -15.59 -7.35 -7.89
CA VAL A 155 -15.69 -8.82 -7.78
C VAL A 155 -16.30 -9.25 -6.45
N ILE A 156 -16.07 -8.48 -5.37
CA ILE A 156 -16.65 -8.75 -4.06
C ILE A 156 -18.17 -8.52 -4.09
N ALA A 157 -18.63 -7.35 -4.54
CA ALA A 157 -20.05 -7.05 -4.63
C ALA A 157 -20.77 -7.96 -5.63
N ARG A 158 -20.06 -8.48 -6.64
CA ARG A 158 -20.60 -9.40 -7.65
C ARG A 158 -20.65 -10.85 -7.17
N GLY A 159 -20.08 -11.16 -5.99
CA GLY A 159 -20.03 -12.51 -5.45
C GLY A 159 -19.04 -13.43 -6.19
N GLU A 160 -18.09 -12.87 -6.93
CA GLU A 160 -17.07 -13.58 -7.70
C GLU A 160 -15.81 -13.86 -6.88
N ALA A 161 -15.63 -13.14 -5.80
CA ALA A 161 -14.54 -13.31 -4.83
C ALA A 161 -14.97 -12.86 -3.43
N SER A 162 -14.38 -13.43 -2.40
CA SER A 162 -14.49 -12.91 -1.05
C SER A 162 -13.58 -11.68 -0.85
N LYS A 163 -13.75 -10.98 0.28
CA LYS A 163 -12.83 -9.92 0.68
C LYS A 163 -11.43 -10.49 0.89
N GLU A 164 -11.34 -11.65 1.49
CA GLU A 164 -10.09 -12.37 1.79
C GLU A 164 -9.33 -12.73 0.50
N ASP A 165 -10.02 -13.16 -0.57
CA ASP A 165 -9.40 -13.44 -1.87
C ASP A 165 -8.76 -12.19 -2.48
N VAL A 166 -9.45 -11.05 -2.39
CA VAL A 166 -8.93 -9.77 -2.87
C VAL A 166 -7.76 -9.29 -2.01
N ASP A 167 -7.84 -9.45 -0.68
CA ASP A 167 -6.75 -9.12 0.22
C ASP A 167 -5.51 -10.00 -0.05
N GLU A 168 -5.67 -11.29 -0.38
CA GLU A 168 -4.58 -12.18 -0.81
C GLU A 168 -3.94 -11.71 -2.13
N CYS A 169 -4.71 -11.15 -3.06
CA CYS A 169 -4.15 -10.53 -4.26
C CYS A 169 -3.21 -9.36 -3.92
N PHE A 170 -3.63 -8.48 -3.01
CA PHE A 170 -2.79 -7.37 -2.57
C PHE A 170 -1.57 -7.84 -1.77
N LYS A 171 -1.72 -8.82 -0.88
CA LYS A 171 -0.58 -9.42 -0.16
C LYS A 171 0.45 -10.02 -1.12
N LYS A 172 0.01 -10.68 -2.20
CA LYS A 172 0.93 -11.19 -3.23
C LYS A 172 1.70 -10.06 -3.92
N ILE A 173 1.03 -8.95 -4.29
CA ILE A 173 1.71 -7.78 -4.86
C ILE A 173 2.76 -7.26 -3.89
N GLU A 174 2.39 -7.02 -2.62
CA GLU A 174 3.32 -6.53 -1.60
C GLU A 174 4.50 -7.48 -1.37
N THR A 175 4.25 -8.80 -1.36
CA THR A 175 5.30 -9.83 -1.22
C THR A 175 6.27 -9.78 -2.40
N LEU A 176 5.76 -9.79 -3.64
CA LEU A 176 6.59 -9.77 -4.85
C LEU A 176 7.44 -8.49 -4.97
N LEU A 177 6.88 -7.35 -4.56
CA LEU A 177 7.61 -6.08 -4.49
C LEU A 177 8.66 -6.13 -3.38
N GLY A 178 8.29 -6.58 -2.18
CA GLY A 178 9.16 -6.63 -1.01
C GLY A 178 10.37 -7.55 -1.18
N GLU A 179 10.22 -8.70 -1.87
CA GLU A 179 11.32 -9.58 -2.25
C GLU A 179 12.37 -8.88 -3.12
N LYS A 180 11.96 -7.85 -3.82
CA LYS A 180 12.85 -7.01 -4.66
C LYS A 180 13.26 -5.70 -3.99
N GLY A 181 12.87 -5.46 -2.74
CA GLY A 181 13.19 -4.25 -1.98
C GLY A 181 12.35 -3.02 -2.36
N ALA A 182 11.17 -3.22 -2.94
CA ALA A 182 10.17 -2.19 -3.18
C ALA A 182 8.98 -2.36 -2.23
N TYR A 183 8.24 -1.30 -1.92
CA TYR A 183 7.09 -1.38 -1.03
C TYR A 183 6.00 -0.36 -1.37
N ILE A 184 4.77 -0.70 -0.98
CA ILE A 184 3.58 0.15 -1.07
C ILE A 184 3.30 0.75 0.30
N ASP A 185 3.08 2.07 0.37
CA ASP A 185 2.79 2.79 1.62
C ASP A 185 1.33 2.64 2.05
N GLY A 186 0.40 2.45 1.11
CA GLY A 186 -1.02 2.25 1.40
C GLY A 186 -1.79 1.56 0.29
N VAL A 187 -2.80 0.77 0.68
CA VAL A 187 -3.71 0.10 -0.23
C VAL A 187 -5.14 0.44 0.14
N TYR A 188 -5.88 1.01 -0.81
CA TYR A 188 -7.28 1.34 -0.69
C TYR A 188 -8.05 0.78 -1.87
N TYR A 189 -9.17 0.11 -1.61
CA TYR A 189 -10.01 -0.37 -2.69
C TYR A 189 -11.50 -0.23 -2.37
N CYS A 190 -12.30 -0.13 -3.44
CA CYS A 190 -13.74 -0.09 -3.37
C CYS A 190 -14.31 -1.48 -3.67
N PRO A 191 -15.01 -2.15 -2.74
CA PRO A 191 -15.64 -3.43 -2.97
C PRO A 191 -17.00 -3.33 -3.63
N HIS A 192 -17.56 -2.13 -3.79
CA HIS A 192 -18.94 -1.89 -4.20
C HIS A 192 -19.15 -1.95 -5.71
N HIS A 193 -20.38 -2.28 -6.10
CA HIS A 193 -20.85 -2.21 -7.49
C HIS A 193 -22.32 -1.75 -7.54
N PRO A 194 -22.68 -0.67 -8.27
CA PRO A 194 -24.05 -0.13 -8.21
C PRO A 194 -25.10 -0.99 -8.87
N HIS A 195 -24.72 -1.80 -9.88
CA HIS A 195 -25.67 -2.61 -10.64
C HIS A 195 -25.82 -3.99 -10.04
N SER A 196 -27.07 -4.48 -9.99
CA SER A 196 -27.46 -5.83 -9.59
C SER A 196 -27.58 -6.78 -10.80
N GLY A 197 -27.86 -8.07 -10.56
CA GLY A 197 -28.09 -9.07 -11.57
C GLY A 197 -26.96 -10.09 -11.74
N PHE A 198 -26.02 -10.14 -10.80
CA PHE A 198 -24.96 -11.14 -10.77
C PHE A 198 -25.34 -12.32 -9.87
N ILE A 199 -25.01 -13.53 -10.30
CA ILE A 199 -25.25 -14.74 -9.51
C ILE A 199 -24.35 -14.72 -8.28
N GLY A 200 -24.94 -14.87 -7.09
CA GLY A 200 -24.18 -14.86 -5.83
C GLY A 200 -23.79 -13.46 -5.32
N GLU A 201 -24.36 -12.40 -5.89
CA GLU A 201 -24.05 -11.03 -5.48
C GLU A 201 -24.30 -10.75 -3.99
N VAL A 202 -23.46 -9.89 -3.42
CA VAL A 202 -23.57 -9.40 -2.04
C VAL A 202 -24.43 -8.14 -2.05
N LYS A 203 -25.68 -8.25 -1.62
CA LYS A 203 -26.70 -7.19 -1.73
C LYS A 203 -26.30 -5.91 -1.01
N GLU A 204 -25.65 -6.02 0.14
CA GLU A 204 -25.19 -4.92 0.99
C GLU A 204 -24.11 -4.07 0.31
N LEU A 205 -23.39 -4.65 -0.65
CA LEU A 205 -22.36 -3.97 -1.43
C LEU A 205 -22.87 -3.42 -2.78
N LYS A 206 -24.15 -3.62 -3.08
CA LYS A 206 -24.82 -3.09 -4.29
C LYS A 206 -25.29 -1.66 -4.06
N ILE A 207 -24.36 -0.76 -3.86
CA ILE A 207 -24.63 0.63 -3.53
C ILE A 207 -23.85 1.60 -4.43
N ASN A 208 -24.38 2.80 -4.57
CA ASN A 208 -23.67 3.93 -5.16
C ASN A 208 -22.88 4.64 -4.05
N CYS A 209 -21.65 4.20 -3.84
CA CYS A 209 -20.75 4.70 -2.78
C CYS A 209 -19.89 5.88 -3.25
N GLU A 210 -19.25 6.57 -2.31
CA GLU A 210 -18.28 7.64 -2.60
C GLU A 210 -16.87 7.11 -2.88
N CYS A 211 -16.57 5.85 -2.52
CA CYS A 211 -15.22 5.28 -2.68
C CYS A 211 -14.95 4.72 -4.09
N ARG A 212 -15.98 4.47 -4.92
CA ARG A 212 -15.79 3.91 -6.25
C ARG A 212 -15.30 4.96 -7.25
N LYS A 213 -14.11 4.75 -7.84
CA LYS A 213 -13.61 5.56 -8.95
C LYS A 213 -14.66 5.63 -10.08
N PRO A 214 -14.95 6.80 -10.69
CA PRO A 214 -14.18 8.04 -10.63
C PRO A 214 -14.48 8.98 -9.45
N LYS A 215 -15.23 8.57 -8.43
CA LYS A 215 -15.37 9.34 -7.20
C LYS A 215 -14.09 9.28 -6.36
N ILE A 216 -13.88 10.28 -5.53
CA ILE A 216 -12.58 10.55 -4.87
C ILE A 216 -12.47 10.02 -3.44
N GLY A 217 -13.47 9.32 -2.92
CA GLY A 217 -13.51 8.92 -1.50
C GLY A 217 -12.31 8.07 -1.04
N LEU A 218 -11.67 7.29 -1.95
CA LEU A 218 -10.43 6.59 -1.62
C LEU A 218 -9.24 7.56 -1.47
N ILE A 219 -9.18 8.60 -2.33
CA ILE A 219 -8.15 9.65 -2.26
C ILE A 219 -8.34 10.48 -0.98
N GLU A 220 -9.57 10.87 -0.64
CA GLU A 220 -9.88 11.60 0.59
C GLU A 220 -9.51 10.82 1.86
N LYS A 221 -9.75 9.51 1.85
CA LYS A 221 -9.33 8.63 2.94
C LYS A 221 -7.81 8.61 3.07
N ALA A 222 -7.10 8.37 1.97
CA ALA A 222 -5.63 8.40 1.96
C ALA A 222 -5.08 9.78 2.37
N GLN A 223 -5.73 10.87 1.93
CA GLN A 223 -5.35 12.23 2.32
C GLN A 223 -5.37 12.44 3.83
N LYS A 224 -6.38 11.91 4.51
CA LYS A 224 -6.47 11.99 5.98
C LYS A 224 -5.42 11.12 6.66
N ASP A 225 -5.27 9.87 6.19
CA ASP A 225 -4.40 8.89 6.81
C ASP A 225 -2.90 9.30 6.69
N PHE A 226 -2.52 9.95 5.58
CA PHE A 226 -1.14 10.34 5.30
C PHE A 226 -0.88 11.86 5.32
N ASN A 227 -1.85 12.69 5.71
CA ASN A 227 -1.72 14.15 5.70
C ASN A 227 -1.24 14.71 4.34
N LEU A 228 -1.87 14.27 3.22
CA LEU A 228 -1.40 14.62 1.88
C LEU A 228 -1.71 16.08 1.49
N ASP A 229 -0.79 16.68 0.73
CA ASP A 229 -1.05 17.84 -0.11
C ASP A 229 -1.44 17.37 -1.51
N LEU A 230 -2.73 17.43 -1.83
CA LEU A 230 -3.21 16.95 -3.13
C LEU A 230 -2.61 17.72 -4.31
N ASN A 231 -2.26 19.01 -4.15
CA ASN A 231 -1.64 19.80 -5.22
C ASN A 231 -0.28 19.21 -5.66
N SER A 232 0.35 18.42 -4.79
CA SER A 232 1.64 17.77 -5.03
C SER A 232 1.49 16.28 -5.37
N CYS A 233 0.26 15.79 -5.59
CA CYS A 233 -0.03 14.39 -5.87
C CYS A 233 -0.29 14.12 -7.35
N TYR A 234 -0.17 12.86 -7.74
CA TYR A 234 -0.45 12.36 -9.10
C TYR A 234 -1.36 11.15 -9.03
N MET A 235 -2.20 10.98 -10.06
CA MET A 235 -2.93 9.74 -10.34
C MET A 235 -2.37 9.09 -11.60
N ILE A 236 -1.94 7.84 -11.49
CA ILE A 236 -1.44 7.04 -12.61
C ILE A 236 -2.36 5.82 -12.78
N GLY A 237 -2.91 5.62 -13.95
CA GLY A 237 -3.77 4.51 -14.28
C GLY A 237 -3.83 4.24 -15.78
N ASP A 238 -4.48 3.14 -16.18
CA ASP A 238 -4.56 2.70 -17.56
C ASP A 238 -5.92 2.99 -18.23
N THR A 239 -6.88 3.54 -17.45
CA THR A 239 -8.24 3.77 -17.92
C THR A 239 -8.71 5.22 -17.78
N SER A 240 -9.76 5.57 -18.53
CA SER A 240 -10.47 6.85 -18.41
C SER A 240 -10.97 7.12 -16.99
N VAL A 241 -11.39 6.06 -16.28
CA VAL A 241 -11.88 6.16 -14.90
C VAL A 241 -10.81 6.68 -13.94
N ASP A 242 -9.55 6.30 -14.16
CA ASP A 242 -8.41 6.75 -13.34
C ASP A 242 -8.12 8.22 -13.59
N ILE A 243 -8.11 8.61 -14.85
CA ILE A 243 -7.89 10.00 -15.26
C ILE A 243 -9.02 10.90 -14.73
N GLU A 244 -10.28 10.48 -14.86
CA GLU A 244 -11.41 11.20 -14.28
C GLU A 244 -11.31 11.31 -12.76
N THR A 245 -10.85 10.24 -12.08
CA THR A 245 -10.63 10.26 -10.62
C THR A 245 -9.61 11.32 -10.23
N GLY A 246 -8.48 11.38 -10.93
CA GLY A 246 -7.45 12.40 -10.69
C GLY A 246 -7.97 13.82 -10.94
N LYS A 247 -8.69 14.04 -12.04
CA LYS A 247 -9.32 15.34 -12.35
C LYS A 247 -10.33 15.75 -11.30
N ASN A 248 -11.19 14.82 -10.85
CA ASN A 248 -12.18 15.08 -9.80
C ASN A 248 -11.53 15.44 -8.46
N ALA A 249 -10.34 14.88 -8.17
CA ALA A 249 -9.56 15.19 -6.99
C ALA A 249 -8.70 16.47 -7.14
N GLY A 250 -8.65 17.07 -8.32
CA GLY A 250 -7.81 18.24 -8.60
C GLY A 250 -6.31 17.93 -8.62
N ILE A 251 -5.91 16.69 -8.91
CA ILE A 251 -4.52 16.25 -8.98
C ILE A 251 -4.11 15.97 -10.43
N LYS A 252 -2.81 15.98 -10.70
CA LYS A 252 -2.26 15.66 -12.03
C LYS A 252 -2.47 14.21 -12.40
N THR A 253 -2.66 13.95 -13.69
CA THR A 253 -3.05 12.64 -14.20
C THR A 253 -2.09 12.11 -15.24
N ILE A 254 -1.76 10.83 -15.19
CA ILE A 254 -0.89 10.15 -16.14
C ILE A 254 -1.56 8.86 -16.61
N LEU A 255 -1.77 8.74 -17.92
CA LEU A 255 -2.28 7.52 -18.53
C LEU A 255 -1.11 6.60 -18.91
N VAL A 256 -1.14 5.34 -18.47
CA VAL A 256 -0.19 4.31 -18.91
C VAL A 256 -0.81 3.41 -19.96
N LYS A 257 0.01 2.98 -20.96
CA LYS A 257 -0.44 2.14 -22.09
C LYS A 257 -0.37 0.64 -21.81
N THR A 258 -0.17 0.24 -20.56
CA THR A 258 0.10 -1.16 -20.18
C THR A 258 -1.14 -1.99 -19.89
N GLY A 259 -2.31 -1.38 -19.82
CA GLY A 259 -3.54 -2.04 -19.42
C GLY A 259 -4.54 -2.24 -20.56
N LYS A 260 -5.80 -1.93 -20.27
CA LYS A 260 -6.89 -2.03 -21.22
C LYS A 260 -6.76 -0.91 -22.25
N ASN A 261 -6.47 -1.27 -23.50
CA ASN A 261 -6.49 -0.31 -24.60
C ASN A 261 -7.92 0.23 -24.81
N GLU A 262 -8.25 1.35 -24.17
CA GLU A 262 -9.50 2.04 -24.42
C GLU A 262 -9.35 2.91 -25.66
N GLU A 263 -10.26 2.73 -26.64
CA GLU A 263 -10.29 3.53 -27.88
C GLU A 263 -10.60 5.01 -27.66
N LYS A 264 -11.12 5.37 -26.49
CA LYS A 264 -11.42 6.77 -26.16
C LYS A 264 -10.16 7.48 -25.66
N ALA A 265 -9.69 8.43 -26.45
CA ALA A 265 -8.67 9.35 -26.03
C ALA A 265 -9.19 10.15 -24.81
N VAL A 266 -8.64 9.85 -23.63
CA VAL A 266 -8.88 10.63 -22.41
C VAL A 266 -7.76 11.65 -22.32
N GLU A 267 -8.10 12.91 -22.21
CA GLU A 267 -7.13 13.98 -22.00
C GLU A 267 -6.52 13.85 -20.59
N SER A 268 -5.32 13.31 -20.50
CA SER A 268 -4.47 13.28 -19.30
C SER A 268 -3.35 14.34 -19.43
N ASP A 269 -2.76 14.72 -18.30
CA ASP A 269 -1.64 15.68 -18.32
C ASP A 269 -0.40 15.08 -18.99
N TYR A 270 -0.24 13.76 -18.92
CA TYR A 270 0.83 13.03 -19.61
C TYR A 270 0.38 11.62 -20.00
N VAL A 271 0.98 11.07 -21.07
CA VAL A 271 0.77 9.70 -21.54
C VAL A 271 2.10 8.97 -21.53
N ALA A 272 2.22 7.94 -20.70
CA ALA A 272 3.42 7.14 -20.52
C ALA A 272 3.28 5.74 -21.15
N ASN A 273 4.41 5.14 -21.55
CA ASN A 273 4.39 3.79 -22.11
C ASN A 273 4.19 2.71 -21.03
N ASN A 274 4.66 2.97 -19.81
CA ASN A 274 4.58 2.09 -18.66
C ASN A 274 4.75 2.89 -17.36
N LEU A 275 4.66 2.21 -16.20
CA LEU A 275 4.75 2.87 -14.90
C LEU A 275 6.12 3.54 -14.66
N LEU A 276 7.23 2.96 -15.12
CA LEU A 276 8.55 3.56 -14.93
C LEU A 276 8.71 4.86 -15.73
N ASP A 277 8.19 4.90 -16.94
CA ASP A 277 8.13 6.11 -17.78
C ASP A 277 7.30 7.21 -17.10
N ALA A 278 6.14 6.85 -16.54
CA ALA A 278 5.30 7.76 -15.77
C ALA A 278 6.00 8.32 -14.53
N VAL A 279 6.71 7.47 -13.78
CA VAL A 279 7.45 7.89 -12.58
C VAL A 279 8.63 8.78 -12.94
N ASN A 280 9.37 8.47 -14.00
CA ASN A 280 10.45 9.34 -14.49
C ASN A 280 9.92 10.74 -14.82
N PHE A 281 8.79 10.84 -15.51
CA PHE A 281 8.15 12.13 -15.78
C PHE A 281 7.81 12.90 -14.50
N VAL A 282 7.26 12.21 -13.48
CA VAL A 282 6.92 12.84 -12.19
C VAL A 282 8.16 13.37 -11.47
N LEU A 283 9.27 12.63 -11.55
CA LEU A 283 10.50 12.95 -10.84
C LEU A 283 11.42 13.92 -11.60
N GLY A 284 11.15 14.15 -12.90
CA GLY A 284 11.95 15.02 -13.76
C GLY A 284 13.24 14.35 -14.24
N ASP A 285 13.23 13.04 -14.39
CA ASP A 285 14.35 12.21 -14.86
C ASP A 285 14.29 11.97 -16.37
#